data_ba5801760c125af42315eb1247501495
#
_entry.id   ba5801760c125af42315eb1247501495
#
_cell.length_a   1.000
_cell.length_b   1.000
_cell.length_c   1.000
_cell.angle_alpha   90.00
_cell.angle_beta   90.00
_cell.angle_gamma   90.00
#
_symmetry.space_group_name_H-M   'P 1'
#
loop_
_entity.id
_entity.type
_entity.pdbx_description
1 polymer ?
#
loop_
_entity_poly.entity_id
_entity_poly.type
_entity_poly.pdbx_seq_one_letter_code
_entity_poly.pdbx_strand_id
1 'polypeptide(L)'
;MIRAVLGAMALAVGLAPTYGKAEEPFIIVQSTTSTQNSGLLDYILPGFEAETGIDVRVVAVGTGQAIRNAVNGDGDVLLVHSKPAEEQFVADGWGVERFDVMYNDFVLVGPKQDPAGVKGGKDIVSALAEIAATEVPFASRGDDSGTHKAEMANWALADVDHTVASGDWYRETGSGMGATLNIANGMNAYALTDRATWQSFGNRGDLEIMVEGDPRLFNQYGVILVNPEKHPRVRAAAGQRFIDWLIGPDGQAAIASYRLDGEQLFFPNAQ
;
A
#
# COMPACT_ATOMS: atom_id res chain seq x y z
N MET A 1 53.57 71.41 -26.56
CA MET A 1 53.70 70.04 -25.96
C MET A 1 52.49 69.83 -25.04
N ILE A 2 51.47 69.16 -25.52
CA ILE A 2 50.24 68.86 -24.74
C ILE A 2 50.27 67.31 -24.46
N ARG A 3 50.38 66.99 -23.18
CA ARG A 3 50.27 65.56 -22.71
C ARG A 3 48.83 65.24 -22.49
N ALA A 4 48.30 64.24 -23.25
CA ALA A 4 47.03 63.63 -23.03
C ALA A 4 47.16 62.56 -21.95
N VAL A 5 46.34 62.65 -20.89
CA VAL A 5 46.22 61.60 -19.86
C VAL A 5 44.98 60.72 -20.24
N LEU A 6 45.23 59.45 -20.62
CA LEU A 6 44.15 58.46 -20.77
C LEU A 6 43.82 57.91 -19.39
N GLY A 7 42.62 58.13 -18.91
CA GLY A 7 42.07 57.49 -17.74
C GLY A 7 41.44 56.14 -18.12
N ALA A 8 41.97 55.05 -17.60
CA ALA A 8 41.40 53.72 -17.71
C ALA A 8 40.27 53.51 -16.70
N MET A 9 39.03 53.40 -17.19
CA MET A 9 37.84 53.10 -16.38
C MET A 9 37.72 51.59 -16.26
N ALA A 10 38.04 51.03 -15.09
CA ALA A 10 37.88 49.63 -14.79
C ALA A 10 36.40 49.32 -14.51
N LEU A 11 35.75 48.58 -15.40
CA LEU A 11 34.39 48.07 -15.23
C LEU A 11 34.43 46.84 -14.28
N ALA A 12 34.04 47.02 -13.02
CA ALA A 12 33.85 45.93 -12.07
C ALA A 12 32.52 45.24 -12.40
N VAL A 13 32.58 44.11 -13.09
CA VAL A 13 31.43 43.21 -13.28
C VAL A 13 31.21 42.46 -11.96
N GLY A 14 30.23 42.90 -11.19
CA GLY A 14 29.78 42.19 -9.99
C GLY A 14 29.08 40.88 -10.37
N LEU A 15 29.71 39.75 -10.12
CA LEU A 15 29.03 38.46 -10.11
C LEU A 15 28.09 38.44 -8.90
N ALA A 16 26.79 38.64 -9.15
CA ALA A 16 25.77 38.32 -8.16
C ALA A 16 25.71 36.79 -7.98
N PRO A 17 25.77 36.24 -6.74
CA PRO A 17 25.58 34.83 -6.53
C PRO A 17 24.17 34.46 -6.97
N THR A 18 24.05 33.61 -7.97
CA THR A 18 22.79 32.94 -8.29
C THR A 18 22.53 31.97 -7.16
N TYR A 19 21.67 32.33 -6.23
CA TYR A 19 21.08 31.36 -5.30
C TYR A 19 20.24 30.42 -6.15
N GLY A 20 20.80 29.26 -6.51
CA GLY A 20 20.02 28.14 -7.02
C GLY A 20 18.94 27.85 -5.99
N LYS A 21 17.66 27.85 -6.39
CA LYS A 21 16.56 27.40 -5.55
C LYS A 21 16.93 25.99 -5.10
N ALA A 22 17.21 25.80 -3.81
CA ALA A 22 17.44 24.47 -3.28
C ALA A 22 16.22 23.62 -3.67
N GLU A 23 16.45 22.50 -4.31
CA GLU A 23 15.36 21.57 -4.63
C GLU A 23 14.68 21.19 -3.31
N GLU A 24 13.36 21.36 -3.23
CA GLU A 24 12.64 21.03 -2.01
C GLU A 24 12.86 19.54 -1.69
N PRO A 25 13.18 19.19 -0.44
CA PRO A 25 13.48 17.81 -0.09
C PRO A 25 12.26 16.93 -0.38
N PHE A 26 12.48 15.76 -0.96
CA PHE A 26 11.41 14.80 -1.20
C PHE A 26 11.86 13.38 -0.88
N ILE A 27 10.90 12.50 -0.67
CA ILE A 27 11.09 11.05 -0.57
C ILE A 27 10.17 10.31 -1.54
N ILE A 28 10.58 9.10 -1.93
CA ILE A 28 9.76 8.18 -2.69
C ILE A 28 9.32 7.05 -1.76
N VAL A 29 8.01 6.92 -1.56
CA VAL A 29 7.40 5.83 -0.78
C VAL A 29 6.83 4.79 -1.73
N GLN A 30 7.42 3.60 -1.74
CA GLN A 30 6.87 2.44 -2.42
C GLN A 30 5.71 1.88 -1.60
N SER A 31 4.50 1.90 -2.14
CA SER A 31 3.28 1.48 -1.44
C SER A 31 2.36 0.67 -2.35
N THR A 32 1.13 0.41 -1.89
CA THR A 32 0.19 -0.44 -2.62
C THR A 32 -0.99 0.34 -3.20
N THR A 33 -1.55 -0.17 -4.30
CA THR A 33 -2.76 0.40 -4.91
C THR A 33 -3.95 0.37 -3.96
N SER A 34 -4.06 -0.63 -3.07
CA SER A 34 -5.11 -0.69 -2.06
C SER A 34 -4.95 0.43 -1.02
N THR A 35 -3.72 0.71 -0.55
CA THR A 35 -3.44 1.82 0.36
C THR A 35 -3.75 3.18 -0.30
N GLN A 36 -3.33 3.38 -1.55
CA GLN A 36 -3.66 4.61 -2.29
C GLN A 36 -5.17 4.77 -2.49
N ASN A 37 -5.85 3.73 -2.94
CA ASN A 37 -7.29 3.76 -3.25
C ASN A 37 -8.17 3.94 -1.99
N SER A 38 -7.65 3.62 -0.80
CA SER A 38 -8.37 3.85 0.45
C SER A 38 -8.53 5.34 0.80
N GLY A 39 -7.73 6.23 0.18
CA GLY A 39 -7.70 7.66 0.50
C GLY A 39 -6.91 8.02 1.76
N LEU A 40 -6.37 7.04 2.50
CA LEU A 40 -5.63 7.30 3.73
C LEU A 40 -4.41 8.19 3.51
N LEU A 41 -3.61 7.89 2.47
CA LEU A 41 -2.38 8.65 2.21
C LEU A 41 -2.68 10.10 1.87
N ASP A 42 -3.70 10.36 1.05
CA ASP A 42 -4.13 11.73 0.71
C ASP A 42 -4.60 12.52 1.94
N TYR A 43 -5.08 11.82 2.98
CA TYR A 43 -5.52 12.41 4.22
C TYR A 43 -4.37 12.72 5.19
N ILE A 44 -3.39 11.80 5.35
CA ILE A 44 -2.34 11.94 6.37
C ILE A 44 -1.09 12.69 5.89
N LEU A 45 -0.69 12.54 4.60
CA LEU A 45 0.56 13.10 4.09
C LEU A 45 0.65 14.62 4.16
N PRO A 46 -0.42 15.40 3.91
CA PRO A 46 -0.36 16.86 4.04
C PRO A 46 0.07 17.35 5.43
N GLY A 47 -0.22 16.60 6.50
CA GLY A 47 0.21 16.90 7.86
C GLY A 47 1.73 16.79 8.01
N PHE A 48 2.31 15.69 7.54
CA PHE A 48 3.75 15.49 7.51
C PHE A 48 4.50 16.54 6.66
N GLU A 49 3.99 16.79 5.45
CA GLU A 49 4.60 17.75 4.51
C GLU A 49 4.59 19.17 5.06
N ALA A 50 3.48 19.59 5.70
CA ALA A 50 3.37 20.91 6.33
C ALA A 50 4.32 21.07 7.52
N GLU A 51 4.53 20.01 8.30
CA GLU A 51 5.42 20.02 9.47
C GLU A 51 6.90 20.03 9.07
N THR A 52 7.26 19.26 8.03
CA THR A 52 8.66 18.96 7.72
C THR A 52 9.21 19.66 6.50
N GLY A 53 8.34 20.12 5.58
CA GLY A 53 8.71 20.62 4.26
C GLY A 53 9.25 19.53 3.32
N ILE A 54 9.04 18.24 3.63
CA ILE A 54 9.46 17.11 2.80
C ILE A 54 8.27 16.64 1.97
N ASP A 55 8.37 16.73 0.63
CA ASP A 55 7.36 16.22 -0.32
C ASP A 55 7.37 14.68 -0.36
N VAL A 56 6.21 14.03 -0.26
CA VAL A 56 6.07 12.57 -0.27
C VAL A 56 5.49 12.08 -1.59
N ARG A 57 6.34 11.46 -2.39
CA ARG A 57 5.96 10.90 -3.70
C ARG A 57 5.64 9.42 -3.58
N VAL A 58 4.35 9.09 -3.64
CA VAL A 58 3.88 7.71 -3.51
C VAL A 58 3.91 7.00 -4.87
N VAL A 59 4.53 5.81 -4.90
CA VAL A 59 4.46 4.87 -6.03
C VAL A 59 3.58 3.70 -5.60
N ALA A 60 2.34 3.69 -6.06
CA ALA A 60 1.32 2.71 -5.67
C ALA A 60 1.21 1.59 -6.72
N VAL A 61 1.65 0.39 -6.35
CA VAL A 61 1.65 -0.82 -7.19
C VAL A 61 1.22 -2.04 -6.35
N GLY A 62 1.29 -3.27 -6.88
CA GLY A 62 1.10 -4.47 -6.06
C GLY A 62 2.27 -4.66 -5.08
N THR A 63 2.04 -5.28 -3.91
CA THR A 63 3.06 -5.46 -2.85
C THR A 63 4.35 -6.07 -3.38
N GLY A 64 4.28 -7.14 -4.19
CA GLY A 64 5.48 -7.76 -4.76
C GLY A 64 6.27 -6.81 -5.67
N GLN A 65 5.59 -5.96 -6.45
CA GLN A 65 6.25 -4.96 -7.28
C GLN A 65 6.83 -3.82 -6.43
N ALA A 66 6.14 -3.35 -5.37
CA ALA A 66 6.66 -2.36 -4.44
C ALA A 66 7.96 -2.83 -3.77
N ILE A 67 7.99 -4.09 -3.33
CA ILE A 67 9.20 -4.72 -2.78
C ILE A 67 10.30 -4.81 -3.83
N ARG A 68 10.01 -5.24 -5.06
CA ARG A 68 11.03 -5.28 -6.14
C ARG A 68 11.59 -3.89 -6.45
N ASN A 69 10.76 -2.86 -6.49
CA ASN A 69 11.22 -1.49 -6.67
C ASN A 69 12.16 -1.06 -5.52
N ALA A 70 11.80 -1.38 -4.27
CA ALA A 70 12.64 -1.10 -3.11
C ALA A 70 13.97 -1.88 -3.14
N VAL A 71 13.96 -3.15 -3.55
CA VAL A 71 15.17 -3.97 -3.80
C VAL A 71 16.08 -3.35 -4.84
N ASN A 72 15.51 -2.69 -5.86
CA ASN A 72 16.28 -1.99 -6.91
C ASN A 72 16.79 -0.60 -6.45
N GLY A 73 16.35 -0.10 -5.29
CA GLY A 73 16.68 1.24 -4.82
C GLY A 73 15.86 2.35 -5.48
N ASP A 74 14.68 2.01 -6.02
CA ASP A 74 13.76 2.95 -6.68
C ASP A 74 12.80 3.63 -5.68
N GLY A 75 13.10 3.54 -4.38
CA GLY A 75 12.35 4.17 -3.30
C GLY A 75 13.23 4.41 -2.08
N ASP A 76 12.78 5.31 -1.22
CA ASP A 76 13.44 5.63 0.05
C ASP A 76 12.80 4.84 1.21
N VAL A 77 11.50 4.63 1.13
CA VAL A 77 10.68 3.94 2.15
C VAL A 77 9.75 2.93 1.47
N LEU A 78 9.56 1.78 2.12
CA LEU A 78 8.56 0.77 1.77
C LEU A 78 7.44 0.81 2.81
N LEU A 79 6.19 1.02 2.38
CA LEU A 79 4.98 1.02 3.22
C LEU A 79 3.94 0.09 2.60
N VAL A 80 3.87 -1.14 3.08
CA VAL A 80 3.04 -2.22 2.54
C VAL A 80 2.38 -3.05 3.64
N HIS A 81 1.65 -4.12 3.29
CA HIS A 81 0.88 -4.91 4.23
C HIS A 81 0.97 -6.43 3.94
N SER A 82 2.19 -6.94 3.92
CA SER A 82 2.48 -8.39 3.83
C SER A 82 3.65 -8.72 4.74
N LYS A 83 3.35 -8.84 6.05
CA LYS A 83 4.37 -8.99 7.10
C LYS A 83 5.44 -10.04 6.77
N PRO A 84 5.14 -11.26 6.29
CA PRO A 84 6.17 -12.22 5.94
C PRO A 84 7.13 -11.74 4.84
N ALA A 85 6.60 -11.05 3.81
CA ALA A 85 7.43 -10.52 2.72
C ALA A 85 8.26 -9.30 3.17
N GLU A 86 7.75 -8.50 4.09
CA GLU A 86 8.43 -7.37 4.71
C GLU A 86 9.59 -7.84 5.59
N GLU A 87 9.35 -8.87 6.41
CA GLU A 87 10.37 -9.50 7.26
C GLU A 87 11.48 -10.14 6.42
N GLN A 88 11.12 -10.78 5.31
CA GLN A 88 12.10 -11.32 4.36
C GLN A 88 12.94 -10.21 3.69
N PHE A 89 12.32 -9.09 3.32
CA PHE A 89 13.02 -7.93 2.76
C PHE A 89 14.08 -7.38 3.71
N VAL A 90 13.79 -7.34 5.03
CA VAL A 90 14.76 -6.94 6.05
C VAL A 90 15.82 -8.03 6.27
N ALA A 91 15.43 -9.31 6.34
CA ALA A 91 16.35 -10.43 6.53
C ALA A 91 17.39 -10.54 5.40
N ASP A 92 16.99 -10.22 4.16
CA ASP A 92 17.87 -10.16 3.00
C ASP A 92 18.77 -8.90 2.98
N GLY A 93 18.59 -8.01 3.97
CA GLY A 93 19.36 -6.79 4.16
C GLY A 93 19.00 -5.66 3.20
N TRP A 94 17.86 -5.74 2.49
CA TRP A 94 17.37 -4.66 1.63
C TRP A 94 16.68 -3.53 2.39
N GLY A 95 16.13 -3.82 3.57
CA GLY A 95 15.58 -2.87 4.53
C GLY A 95 16.40 -2.80 5.81
N VAL A 96 16.30 -1.69 6.54
CA VAL A 96 17.03 -1.49 7.80
C VAL A 96 16.30 -2.18 8.95
N GLU A 97 15.06 -1.77 9.19
CA GLU A 97 14.21 -2.27 10.27
C GLU A 97 12.75 -2.11 9.87
N ARG A 98 11.91 -3.05 10.31
CA ARG A 98 10.47 -3.04 10.09
C ARG A 98 9.73 -2.57 11.33
N PHE A 99 8.83 -1.60 11.17
CA PHE A 99 7.93 -1.14 12.22
C PHE A 99 6.48 -1.45 11.87
N ASP A 100 5.68 -1.88 12.85
CA ASP A 100 4.23 -1.90 12.73
C ASP A 100 3.71 -0.47 12.70
N VAL A 101 2.71 -0.19 11.87
CA VAL A 101 2.14 1.17 11.69
C VAL A 101 0.68 1.19 12.11
N MET A 102 -0.09 0.33 11.52
CA MET A 102 -1.55 0.24 11.66
C MET A 102 -2.02 -1.11 11.15
N TYR A 103 -3.27 -1.43 11.43
CA TYR A 103 -3.93 -2.59 10.82
C TYR A 103 -5.32 -2.22 10.30
N ASN A 104 -5.81 -3.04 9.38
CA ASN A 104 -7.21 -3.19 9.04
C ASN A 104 -7.52 -4.69 8.90
N ASP A 105 -8.60 -5.07 8.24
CA ASP A 105 -8.91 -6.46 7.96
C ASP A 105 -9.23 -6.67 6.47
N PHE A 106 -9.16 -7.91 6.07
CA PHE A 106 -9.77 -8.38 4.84
C PHE A 106 -11.21 -8.82 5.12
N VAL A 107 -12.01 -8.80 4.06
CA VAL A 107 -13.36 -9.33 4.04
C VAL A 107 -13.55 -10.21 2.80
N LEU A 108 -14.33 -11.27 2.93
CA LEU A 108 -14.83 -12.00 1.78
C LEU A 108 -16.13 -11.34 1.33
N VAL A 109 -16.18 -10.87 0.11
CA VAL A 109 -17.40 -10.36 -0.52
C VAL A 109 -17.94 -11.37 -1.53
N GLY A 110 -19.23 -11.30 -1.82
CA GLY A 110 -19.86 -12.21 -2.76
C GLY A 110 -21.28 -11.79 -3.09
N PRO A 111 -21.98 -12.50 -4.01
CA PRO A 111 -23.32 -12.16 -4.45
C PRO A 111 -24.36 -12.35 -3.34
N LYS A 112 -25.34 -11.47 -3.24
CA LYS A 112 -26.45 -11.53 -2.25
C LYS A 112 -27.19 -12.88 -2.25
N GLN A 113 -27.21 -13.58 -3.38
CA GLN A 113 -27.84 -14.91 -3.52
C GLN A 113 -27.12 -15.99 -2.74
N ASP A 114 -25.84 -15.75 -2.44
CA ASP A 114 -24.99 -16.62 -1.62
C ASP A 114 -25.06 -18.11 -2.01
N PRO A 115 -24.68 -18.46 -3.23
CA PRO A 115 -24.81 -19.86 -3.69
C PRO A 115 -23.93 -20.85 -2.91
N ALA A 116 -22.88 -20.40 -2.24
CA ALA A 116 -22.05 -21.23 -1.36
C ALA A 116 -22.59 -21.32 0.09
N GLY A 117 -23.57 -20.48 0.46
CA GLY A 117 -24.17 -20.52 1.81
C GLY A 117 -23.24 -20.02 2.92
N VAL A 118 -22.35 -19.06 2.64
CA VAL A 118 -21.29 -18.61 3.56
C VAL A 118 -21.57 -17.27 4.23
N LYS A 119 -22.69 -16.61 3.89
CA LYS A 119 -23.05 -15.30 4.40
C LYS A 119 -23.22 -15.28 5.92
N GLY A 120 -22.62 -14.26 6.56
CA GLY A 120 -22.64 -14.08 8.02
C GLY A 120 -21.62 -14.99 8.72
N GLY A 121 -20.76 -15.69 7.96
CA GLY A 121 -19.69 -16.53 8.47
C GLY A 121 -18.58 -15.70 9.17
N LYS A 122 -17.87 -16.38 10.09
CA LYS A 122 -16.70 -15.87 10.81
C LYS A 122 -15.49 -16.77 10.68
N ASP A 123 -15.51 -17.67 9.70
CA ASP A 123 -14.45 -18.63 9.40
C ASP A 123 -14.17 -18.60 7.90
N ILE A 124 -13.11 -17.91 7.51
CA ILE A 124 -12.72 -17.76 6.10
C ILE A 124 -12.32 -19.10 5.49
N VAL A 125 -11.67 -19.98 6.24
CA VAL A 125 -11.19 -21.28 5.74
C VAL A 125 -12.38 -22.17 5.39
N SER A 126 -13.37 -22.28 6.29
CA SER A 126 -14.61 -23.00 6.01
C SER A 126 -15.36 -22.41 4.81
N ALA A 127 -15.43 -21.08 4.71
CA ALA A 127 -16.10 -20.42 3.60
C ALA A 127 -15.42 -20.70 2.24
N LEU A 128 -14.10 -20.67 2.20
CA LEU A 128 -13.34 -21.02 0.99
C LEU A 128 -13.54 -22.50 0.61
N ALA A 129 -13.56 -23.41 1.59
CA ALA A 129 -13.85 -24.83 1.33
C ALA A 129 -15.25 -25.02 0.72
N GLU A 130 -16.29 -24.32 1.22
CA GLU A 130 -17.66 -24.39 0.67
C GLU A 130 -17.73 -23.78 -0.75
N ILE A 131 -17.02 -22.69 -1.02
CA ILE A 131 -16.93 -22.08 -2.36
C ILE A 131 -16.32 -23.09 -3.34
N ALA A 132 -15.24 -23.76 -2.96
CA ALA A 132 -14.61 -24.80 -3.78
C ALA A 132 -15.50 -26.03 -3.96
N ALA A 133 -16.17 -26.49 -2.92
CA ALA A 133 -17.05 -27.66 -2.98
C ALA A 133 -18.28 -27.43 -3.86
N THR A 134 -18.73 -26.19 -3.96
CA THR A 134 -19.87 -25.77 -4.81
C THR A 134 -19.46 -25.32 -6.19
N GLU A 135 -18.15 -25.17 -6.45
CA GLU A 135 -17.58 -24.71 -7.72
C GLU A 135 -18.17 -23.37 -8.21
N VAL A 136 -18.59 -22.51 -7.28
CA VAL A 136 -19.14 -21.20 -7.61
C VAL A 136 -18.04 -20.20 -7.94
N PRO A 137 -18.30 -19.21 -8.83
CA PRO A 137 -17.26 -18.31 -9.29
C PRO A 137 -16.54 -17.58 -8.15
N PHE A 138 -15.22 -17.58 -8.19
CA PHE A 138 -14.32 -16.83 -7.32
C PHE A 138 -13.37 -15.98 -8.19
N ALA A 139 -13.28 -14.68 -7.92
CA ALA A 139 -12.39 -13.76 -8.61
C ALA A 139 -11.18 -13.45 -7.72
N SER A 140 -10.03 -14.00 -8.09
CA SER A 140 -8.74 -13.74 -7.46
C SER A 140 -8.03 -12.56 -8.10
N ARG A 141 -7.24 -11.84 -7.33
CA ARG A 141 -6.35 -10.82 -7.90
C ARG A 141 -5.29 -11.44 -8.82
N GLY A 142 -4.68 -12.55 -8.46
CA GLY A 142 -3.67 -13.24 -9.27
C GLY A 142 -2.43 -12.39 -9.62
N ASP A 143 -2.09 -11.36 -8.82
CA ASP A 143 -1.13 -10.30 -9.17
C ASP A 143 0.03 -10.15 -8.17
N ASP A 144 0.27 -11.13 -7.31
CA ASP A 144 1.29 -11.10 -6.25
C ASP A 144 1.14 -9.93 -5.25
N SER A 145 -0.06 -9.35 -5.13
CA SER A 145 -0.38 -8.33 -4.13
C SER A 145 -0.48 -8.90 -2.71
N GLY A 146 -0.54 -8.00 -1.70
CA GLY A 146 -0.79 -8.40 -0.31
C GLY A 146 -2.11 -9.14 -0.14
N THR A 147 -3.18 -8.69 -0.82
CA THR A 147 -4.47 -9.37 -0.84
C THR A 147 -4.37 -10.76 -1.46
N HIS A 148 -3.66 -10.90 -2.60
CA HIS A 148 -3.44 -12.19 -3.24
C HIS A 148 -2.64 -13.15 -2.34
N LYS A 149 -1.60 -12.65 -1.66
CA LYS A 149 -0.83 -13.45 -0.69
C LYS A 149 -1.68 -13.93 0.49
N ALA A 150 -2.55 -13.06 1.03
CA ALA A 150 -3.48 -13.43 2.08
C ALA A 150 -4.52 -14.46 1.60
N GLU A 151 -5.02 -14.32 0.38
CA GLU A 151 -5.91 -15.27 -0.27
C GLU A 151 -5.25 -16.64 -0.39
N MET A 152 -4.03 -16.71 -0.94
CA MET A 152 -3.26 -17.95 -1.09
C MET A 152 -3.03 -18.67 0.24
N ALA A 153 -2.69 -17.91 1.29
CA ALA A 153 -2.51 -18.46 2.62
C ALA A 153 -3.79 -19.09 3.17
N ASN A 154 -4.95 -18.47 2.92
CA ASN A 154 -6.24 -19.02 3.37
C ASN A 154 -6.70 -20.22 2.53
N TRP A 155 -6.44 -20.27 1.21
CA TRP A 155 -6.67 -21.45 0.38
C TRP A 155 -5.83 -22.64 0.85
N ALA A 156 -4.55 -22.41 1.19
CA ALA A 156 -3.68 -23.44 1.74
C ALA A 156 -4.19 -23.98 3.07
N LEU A 157 -4.74 -23.13 3.96
CA LEU A 157 -5.35 -23.56 5.22
C LEU A 157 -6.67 -24.34 5.00
N ALA A 158 -7.38 -24.07 3.92
CA ALA A 158 -8.58 -24.79 3.53
C ALA A 158 -8.28 -26.17 2.90
N ASP A 159 -7.00 -26.50 2.69
CA ASP A 159 -6.55 -27.72 1.99
C ASP A 159 -7.17 -27.87 0.59
N VAL A 160 -7.35 -26.73 -0.11
CA VAL A 160 -7.93 -26.65 -1.45
C VAL A 160 -6.83 -26.29 -2.46
N ASP A 161 -6.63 -27.16 -3.43
CA ASP A 161 -5.82 -26.84 -4.62
C ASP A 161 -6.68 -26.10 -5.66
N HIS A 162 -6.81 -24.78 -5.49
CA HIS A 162 -7.57 -23.92 -6.40
C HIS A 162 -6.94 -23.84 -7.81
N THR A 163 -5.64 -24.22 -7.96
CA THR A 163 -4.94 -24.12 -9.24
C THR A 163 -5.49 -25.06 -10.31
N VAL A 164 -6.07 -26.19 -9.90
CA VAL A 164 -6.73 -27.13 -10.81
C VAL A 164 -8.02 -26.57 -11.42
N ALA A 165 -8.60 -25.53 -10.79
CA ALA A 165 -9.81 -24.84 -11.25
C ALA A 165 -9.53 -23.50 -11.94
N SER A 166 -8.25 -23.17 -12.19
CA SER A 166 -7.86 -21.94 -12.89
C SER A 166 -8.49 -21.87 -14.27
N GLY A 167 -9.15 -20.73 -14.52
CA GLY A 167 -9.91 -20.56 -15.78
C GLY A 167 -11.31 -21.19 -15.77
N ASP A 168 -11.71 -21.87 -14.70
CA ASP A 168 -13.06 -22.41 -14.51
C ASP A 168 -13.82 -21.63 -13.42
N TRP A 169 -14.11 -22.17 -12.26
CA TRP A 169 -14.73 -21.39 -11.19
C TRP A 169 -13.73 -20.45 -10.49
N TYR A 170 -12.42 -20.71 -10.50
CA TYR A 170 -11.38 -19.85 -9.99
C TYR A 170 -10.79 -18.98 -11.12
N ARG A 171 -10.93 -17.65 -11.01
CA ARG A 171 -10.57 -16.68 -12.06
C ARG A 171 -9.52 -15.70 -11.56
N GLU A 172 -8.28 -15.88 -12.00
CA GLU A 172 -7.21 -14.91 -11.76
C GLU A 172 -7.38 -13.73 -12.72
N THR A 173 -7.59 -12.54 -12.15
CA THR A 173 -7.84 -11.32 -12.94
C THR A 173 -6.56 -10.63 -13.40
N GLY A 174 -5.43 -10.91 -12.74
CA GLY A 174 -4.15 -10.24 -12.98
C GLY A 174 -4.20 -8.72 -12.73
N SER A 175 -5.15 -8.25 -11.92
CA SER A 175 -5.52 -6.83 -11.85
C SER A 175 -5.55 -6.30 -10.42
N GLY A 176 -5.51 -4.96 -10.28
CA GLY A 176 -5.71 -4.29 -8.99
C GLY A 176 -7.10 -4.53 -8.40
N MET A 177 -7.26 -4.28 -7.07
CA MET A 177 -8.46 -4.68 -6.33
C MET A 177 -9.76 -4.09 -6.90
N GLY A 178 -9.79 -2.81 -7.28
CA GLY A 178 -10.99 -2.20 -7.86
C GLY A 178 -11.44 -2.85 -9.18
N ALA A 179 -10.49 -3.22 -10.05
CA ALA A 179 -10.79 -3.96 -11.29
C ALA A 179 -11.27 -5.38 -10.99
N THR A 180 -10.64 -6.07 -10.02
CA THR A 180 -11.07 -7.39 -9.56
C THR A 180 -12.49 -7.38 -9.01
N LEU A 181 -12.86 -6.37 -8.20
CA LEU A 181 -14.22 -6.21 -7.68
C LEU A 181 -15.25 -5.93 -8.79
N ASN A 182 -14.88 -5.16 -9.83
CA ASN A 182 -15.75 -4.98 -11.01
C ASN A 182 -15.99 -6.30 -11.75
N ILE A 183 -14.95 -7.12 -11.90
CA ILE A 183 -15.06 -8.45 -12.51
C ILE A 183 -15.93 -9.36 -11.63
N ALA A 184 -15.69 -9.40 -10.32
CA ALA A 184 -16.48 -10.17 -9.36
C ALA A 184 -17.97 -9.78 -9.42
N ASN A 185 -18.28 -8.47 -9.47
CA ASN A 185 -19.65 -7.99 -9.63
C ASN A 185 -20.27 -8.48 -10.95
N GLY A 186 -19.55 -8.35 -12.08
CA GLY A 186 -20.04 -8.79 -13.40
C GLY A 186 -20.26 -10.31 -13.51
N MET A 187 -19.53 -11.10 -12.72
CA MET A 187 -19.60 -12.56 -12.72
C MET A 187 -20.49 -13.13 -11.62
N ASN A 188 -21.01 -12.31 -10.71
CA ASN A 188 -21.59 -12.74 -9.42
C ASN A 188 -20.64 -13.69 -8.67
N ALA A 189 -19.36 -13.30 -8.59
CA ALA A 189 -18.31 -14.10 -7.98
C ALA A 189 -18.01 -13.66 -6.54
N TYR A 190 -17.48 -14.58 -5.76
CA TYR A 190 -16.82 -14.24 -4.49
C TYR A 190 -15.44 -13.62 -4.76
N ALA A 191 -14.96 -12.78 -3.84
CA ALA A 191 -13.62 -12.21 -3.90
C ALA A 191 -13.13 -11.81 -2.51
N LEU A 192 -11.84 -11.97 -2.23
CA LEU A 192 -11.20 -11.41 -1.05
C LEU A 192 -10.79 -9.96 -1.34
N THR A 193 -11.08 -9.06 -0.41
CA THR A 193 -10.68 -7.64 -0.52
C THR A 193 -10.35 -7.07 0.86
N ASP A 194 -9.48 -6.06 0.93
CA ASP A 194 -9.36 -5.29 2.16
C ASP A 194 -10.61 -4.42 2.38
N ARG A 195 -10.99 -4.23 3.65
CA ARG A 195 -12.20 -3.50 4.03
C ARG A 195 -12.18 -2.05 3.52
N ALA A 196 -11.04 -1.38 3.54
CA ALA A 196 -10.95 0.01 3.12
C ALA A 196 -11.23 0.17 1.61
N THR A 197 -10.67 -0.72 0.77
CA THR A 197 -11.02 -0.76 -0.65
C THR A 197 -12.49 -1.09 -0.85
N TRP A 198 -13.05 -2.04 -0.10
CA TRP A 198 -14.48 -2.35 -0.17
C TRP A 198 -15.36 -1.15 0.17
N GLN A 199 -15.03 -0.40 1.22
CA GLN A 199 -15.81 0.78 1.62
C GLN A 199 -15.73 1.91 0.59
N SER A 200 -14.59 2.12 -0.04
CA SER A 200 -14.43 3.12 -1.11
C SER A 200 -14.97 2.66 -2.47
N PHE A 201 -15.29 1.37 -2.64
CA PHE A 201 -15.75 0.83 -3.91
C PHE A 201 -17.23 1.14 -4.18
N GLY A 202 -17.50 2.02 -5.14
CA GLY A 202 -18.86 2.48 -5.44
C GLY A 202 -19.72 1.53 -6.29
N ASN A 203 -19.09 0.65 -7.11
CA ASN A 203 -19.82 -0.22 -8.07
C ASN A 203 -20.08 -1.62 -7.49
N ARG A 204 -20.68 -1.68 -6.29
CA ARG A 204 -20.88 -2.95 -5.58
C ARG A 204 -21.92 -3.86 -6.21
N GLY A 205 -22.92 -3.30 -6.94
CA GLY A 205 -23.99 -4.07 -7.53
C GLY A 205 -24.71 -4.93 -6.49
N ASP A 206 -24.73 -6.24 -6.75
CA ASP A 206 -25.29 -7.25 -5.84
C ASP A 206 -24.27 -7.90 -4.90
N LEU A 207 -23.03 -7.39 -4.85
CA LEU A 207 -22.03 -7.86 -3.90
C LEU A 207 -22.28 -7.27 -2.50
N GLU A 208 -22.05 -8.09 -1.49
CA GLU A 208 -22.06 -7.70 -0.07
C GLU A 208 -21.01 -8.50 0.70
N ILE A 209 -20.74 -8.10 1.97
CA ILE A 209 -19.82 -8.83 2.83
C ILE A 209 -20.46 -10.18 3.21
N MET A 210 -19.74 -11.25 2.98
CA MET A 210 -20.12 -12.63 3.30
C MET A 210 -19.46 -13.14 4.57
N VAL A 211 -18.13 -12.89 4.71
CA VAL A 211 -17.36 -13.31 5.88
C VAL A 211 -16.49 -12.15 6.34
N GLU A 212 -16.50 -11.91 7.65
CA GLU A 212 -15.69 -10.90 8.33
C GLU A 212 -15.39 -11.31 9.78
N GLY A 213 -14.38 -10.67 10.39
CA GLY A 213 -14.06 -10.84 11.81
C GLY A 213 -13.31 -12.13 12.14
N ASP A 214 -12.79 -12.85 11.15
CA ASP A 214 -11.86 -13.97 11.35
C ASP A 214 -10.46 -13.42 11.69
N PRO A 215 -9.77 -13.92 12.73
CA PRO A 215 -8.41 -13.48 13.04
C PRO A 215 -7.40 -13.67 11.90
N ARG A 216 -7.63 -14.63 10.98
CA ARG A 216 -6.80 -14.86 9.79
C ARG A 216 -6.95 -13.78 8.72
N LEU A 217 -7.98 -12.97 8.84
CA LEU A 217 -8.22 -11.80 7.96
C LEU A 217 -7.56 -10.52 8.47
N PHE A 218 -6.79 -10.59 9.56
CA PHE A 218 -6.02 -9.47 10.09
C PHE A 218 -4.95 -9.02 9.09
N ASN A 219 -4.89 -7.72 8.82
CA ASN A 219 -4.03 -7.14 7.80
C ASN A 219 -3.13 -6.06 8.41
N GLN A 220 -1.92 -6.44 8.80
CA GLN A 220 -0.92 -5.56 9.39
C GLN A 220 -0.15 -4.79 8.32
N TYR A 221 -0.02 -3.49 8.49
CA TYR A 221 0.82 -2.60 7.69
C TYR A 221 2.17 -2.40 8.36
N GLY A 222 3.23 -2.48 7.59
CA GLY A 222 4.58 -2.21 8.03
C GLY A 222 5.25 -1.09 7.22
N VAL A 223 6.18 -0.38 7.87
CA VAL A 223 7.02 0.63 7.23
C VAL A 223 8.49 0.27 7.44
N ILE A 224 9.31 0.48 6.40
CA ILE A 224 10.72 0.06 6.38
C ILE A 224 11.53 1.10 5.60
N LEU A 225 12.65 1.56 6.17
CA LEU A 225 13.65 2.34 5.43
C LEU A 225 14.41 1.41 4.47
N VAL A 226 14.49 1.77 3.20
CA VAL A 226 15.35 1.07 2.23
C VAL A 226 16.80 1.25 2.65
N ASN A 227 17.60 0.19 2.61
CA ASN A 227 18.94 0.18 3.19
C ASN A 227 19.91 1.09 2.40
N PRO A 228 20.39 2.20 2.99
CA PRO A 228 21.29 3.14 2.33
C PRO A 228 22.69 2.56 2.09
N GLU A 229 23.10 1.52 2.82
CA GLU A 229 24.38 0.86 2.58
C GLU A 229 24.40 0.10 1.24
N LYS A 230 23.23 -0.44 0.83
CA LYS A 230 23.05 -1.07 -0.48
C LYS A 230 22.72 -0.05 -1.57
N HIS A 231 22.02 1.01 -1.23
CA HIS A 231 21.53 2.03 -2.15
C HIS A 231 21.93 3.45 -1.73
N PRO A 232 23.14 3.94 -2.07
CA PRO A 232 23.63 5.26 -1.61
C PRO A 232 22.79 6.47 -2.04
N ARG A 233 21.83 6.28 -2.96
CA ARG A 233 20.91 7.34 -3.41
C ARG A 233 19.66 7.47 -2.53
N VAL A 234 19.44 6.52 -1.61
CA VAL A 234 18.33 6.58 -0.65
C VAL A 234 18.47 7.82 0.23
N ARG A 235 17.41 8.58 0.34
CA ARG A 235 17.32 9.79 1.18
C ARG A 235 17.07 9.38 2.62
N ALA A 236 18.06 8.69 3.22
CA ALA A 236 17.89 8.00 4.50
C ALA A 236 17.40 8.92 5.63
N ALA A 237 17.95 10.14 5.75
CA ALA A 237 17.55 11.07 6.81
C ALA A 237 16.09 11.54 6.65
N ALA A 238 15.64 11.82 5.43
CA ALA A 238 14.27 12.22 5.16
C ALA A 238 13.29 11.03 5.27
N GLY A 239 13.68 9.84 4.78
CA GLY A 239 12.92 8.61 4.92
C GLY A 239 12.73 8.20 6.38
N GLN A 240 13.80 8.29 7.20
CA GLN A 240 13.69 8.01 8.64
C GLN A 240 12.78 9.01 9.34
N ARG A 241 12.87 10.30 8.99
CA ARG A 241 11.96 11.32 9.55
C ARG A 241 10.49 11.03 9.22
N PHE A 242 10.20 10.52 8.03
CA PHE A 242 8.86 10.07 7.67
C PHE A 242 8.40 8.88 8.51
N ILE A 243 9.27 7.88 8.70
CA ILE A 243 9.00 6.72 9.55
C ILE A 243 8.73 7.17 10.98
N ASP A 244 9.62 7.97 11.56
CA ASP A 244 9.51 8.45 12.95
C ASP A 244 8.21 9.23 13.17
N TRP A 245 7.80 10.06 12.20
CA TRP A 245 6.52 10.77 12.24
C TRP A 245 5.34 9.79 12.15
N LEU A 246 5.38 8.85 11.20
CA LEU A 246 4.28 7.92 10.93
C LEU A 246 3.97 7.00 12.13
N ILE A 247 5.03 6.51 12.82
CA ILE A 247 4.90 5.69 14.02
C ILE A 247 4.81 6.52 15.31
N GLY A 248 5.10 7.81 15.23
CA GLY A 248 5.03 8.75 16.35
C GLY A 248 3.59 9.22 16.64
N PRO A 249 3.42 10.01 17.72
CA PRO A 249 2.10 10.44 18.18
C PRO A 249 1.26 11.14 17.11
N ASP A 250 1.85 12.00 16.30
CA ASP A 250 1.13 12.81 15.31
C ASP A 250 0.64 11.97 14.13
N GLY A 251 1.49 11.10 13.58
CA GLY A 251 1.10 10.16 12.53
C GLY A 251 0.07 9.14 13.01
N GLN A 252 0.24 8.59 14.20
CA GLN A 252 -0.71 7.65 14.80
C GLN A 252 -2.06 8.33 15.08
N ALA A 253 -2.08 9.58 15.55
CA ALA A 253 -3.30 10.36 15.71
C ALA A 253 -3.97 10.68 14.37
N ALA A 254 -3.20 11.01 13.34
CA ALA A 254 -3.70 11.25 11.99
C ALA A 254 -4.38 9.97 11.42
N ILE A 255 -3.74 8.80 11.55
CA ILE A 255 -4.33 7.51 11.16
C ILE A 255 -5.62 7.24 11.94
N ALA A 256 -5.60 7.43 13.28
CA ALA A 256 -6.75 7.20 14.14
C ALA A 256 -7.94 8.09 13.81
N SER A 257 -7.70 9.28 13.26
CA SER A 257 -8.74 10.24 12.90
C SER A 257 -9.36 10.02 11.51
N TYR A 258 -8.69 9.25 10.64
CA TYR A 258 -9.20 8.97 9.31
C TYR A 258 -10.53 8.22 9.35
N ARG A 259 -11.53 8.74 8.62
CA ARG A 259 -12.86 8.14 8.48
C ARG A 259 -13.29 8.16 7.02
N LEU A 260 -13.90 7.08 6.58
CA LEU A 260 -14.61 7.03 5.32
C LEU A 260 -16.09 6.74 5.63
N ASP A 261 -16.99 7.61 5.19
CA ASP A 261 -18.42 7.54 5.49
C ASP A 261 -18.75 7.44 7.01
N GLY A 262 -17.87 8.01 7.85
CA GLY A 262 -17.99 7.98 9.32
C GLY A 262 -17.34 6.76 9.98
N GLU A 263 -16.94 5.76 9.22
CA GLU A 263 -16.32 4.52 9.73
C GLU A 263 -14.79 4.64 9.83
N GLN A 264 -14.22 4.15 10.92
CA GLN A 264 -12.78 4.01 11.08
C GLN A 264 -12.31 2.75 10.35
N LEU A 265 -11.40 2.91 9.38
CA LEU A 265 -10.93 1.80 8.56
C LEU A 265 -9.52 1.35 8.89
N PHE A 266 -8.75 2.19 9.55
CA PHE A 266 -7.38 1.90 9.97
C PHE A 266 -7.21 2.14 11.47
N PHE A 267 -6.57 1.21 12.13
CA PHE A 267 -6.34 1.22 13.57
C PHE A 267 -4.84 1.31 13.85
N PRO A 268 -4.34 2.44 14.36
CA PRO A 268 -2.93 2.62 14.67
C PRO A 268 -2.48 1.64 15.74
N ASN A 269 -1.28 1.06 15.59
CA ASN A 269 -0.71 0.12 16.55
C ASN A 269 0.83 0.11 16.56
N ALA A 270 1.46 1.22 16.16
CA ALA A 270 2.90 1.37 16.31
C ALA A 270 3.29 1.32 17.79
N GLN A 271 4.43 0.66 18.10
CA GLN A 271 4.98 0.50 19.46
C GLN A 271 6.39 1.06 19.54
#